data_0b9d757765e2be225cf1a0d08c8300db
#
_entry.id   0b9d757765e2be225cf1a0d08c8300db
#
_cell.length_a   1.000
_cell.length_b   1.000
_cell.length_c   1.000
_cell.angle_alpha   90.00
_cell.angle_beta   90.00
_cell.angle_gamma   90.00
#
_symmetry.space_group_name_H-M   'P 1'
#
loop_
_entity.id
_entity.type
_entity.pdbx_description
1 polymer ?
#
loop_
_entity_poly.entity_id
_entity_poly.type
_entity_poly.pdbx_seq_one_letter_code
_entity_poly.pdbx_strand_id
1 'polypeptide(L)'
;MTEILPKAKSPAELRKALSMVTELTQRHDLAKFRLERARALSNAEGNLRFQKALTAETEKLTDSLEDLCREVIEKGWFRKDLHPRAIAVFIQAYTLGKLVDDFSPNRVSEEDWNALIDGIVGNYFLNDSN
;
A
#
# COMPACT_ATOMS: atom_id res chain seq x y z
N MET A 1 -0.64 9.85 3.07
CA MET A 1 0.32 8.77 2.77
C MET A 1 1.50 9.25 1.95
N THR A 2 1.27 9.80 0.78
CA THR A 2 2.32 10.30 -0.11
C THR A 2 3.09 11.51 0.43
N GLU A 3 2.56 12.19 1.45
CA GLU A 3 3.19 13.36 2.05
C GLU A 3 4.27 13.01 3.06
N ILE A 4 4.18 11.82 3.67
CA ILE A 4 5.13 11.38 4.73
C ILE A 4 6.41 10.83 4.12
N LEU A 5 6.28 10.01 3.07
CA LEU A 5 7.41 9.31 2.47
C LEU A 5 8.46 10.23 1.84
N PRO A 6 8.06 11.32 1.10
CA PRO A 6 9.06 12.21 0.49
C PRO A 6 9.92 12.98 1.50
N LYS A 7 9.47 13.05 2.76
CA LYS A 7 10.21 13.77 3.82
C LYS A 7 11.30 12.94 4.46
N ALA A 8 11.33 11.64 4.20
CA ALA A 8 12.36 10.75 4.74
C ALA A 8 13.74 11.12 4.16
N LYS A 9 14.73 11.24 5.03
CA LYS A 9 16.09 11.65 4.65
C LYS A 9 17.11 10.53 4.82
N SER A 10 16.69 9.38 5.32
CA SER A 10 17.57 8.23 5.55
C SER A 10 16.76 6.94 5.43
N PRO A 11 17.43 5.78 5.22
CA PRO A 11 16.74 4.49 5.24
C PRO A 11 16.00 4.22 6.55
N ALA A 12 16.55 4.63 7.68
CA ALA A 12 15.92 4.45 8.98
C ALA A 12 14.63 5.28 9.09
N GLU A 13 14.67 6.52 8.62
CA GLU A 13 13.48 7.38 8.58
C GLU A 13 12.43 6.82 7.63
N LEU A 14 12.85 6.28 6.49
CA LEU A 14 11.94 5.65 5.54
C LEU A 14 11.25 4.44 6.17
N ARG A 15 11.99 3.57 6.85
CA ARG A 15 11.43 2.41 7.53
C ARG A 15 10.37 2.83 8.55
N LYS A 16 10.67 3.86 9.33
CA LYS A 16 9.74 4.39 10.34
C LYS A 16 8.48 4.96 9.67
N ALA A 17 8.66 5.72 8.58
CA ALA A 17 7.53 6.30 7.84
C ALA A 17 6.64 5.21 7.24
N LEU A 18 7.24 4.16 6.68
CA LEU A 18 6.50 3.03 6.11
C LEU A 18 5.70 2.29 7.18
N SER A 19 6.29 2.07 8.35
CA SER A 19 5.60 1.44 9.47
C SER A 19 4.41 2.28 9.93
N MET A 20 4.58 3.60 9.99
CA MET A 20 3.51 4.53 10.36
C MET A 20 2.37 4.48 9.33
N VAL A 21 2.70 4.47 8.04
CA VAL A 21 1.71 4.35 6.97
C VAL A 21 0.94 3.03 7.09
N THR A 22 1.63 1.93 7.38
CA THR A 22 1.00 0.63 7.60
C THR A 22 -0.02 0.72 8.74
N GLU A 23 0.38 1.27 9.89
CA GLU A 23 -0.53 1.43 11.02
C GLU A 23 -1.77 2.25 10.66
N LEU A 24 -1.58 3.33 9.91
CA LEU A 24 -2.69 4.21 9.54
C LEU A 24 -3.64 3.60 8.51
N THR A 25 -3.11 2.81 7.56
CA THR A 25 -3.91 2.29 6.44
C THR A 25 -4.55 0.93 6.72
N GLN A 26 -4.02 0.17 7.69
CA GLN A 26 -4.50 -1.20 7.97
C GLN A 26 -5.41 -1.28 9.19
N ARG A 27 -5.88 -0.17 9.70
CA ARG A 27 -6.73 -0.11 10.90
C ARG A 27 -8.05 -0.84 10.68
N HIS A 28 -8.53 -1.50 11.74
CA HIS A 28 -9.81 -2.20 11.71
C HIS A 28 -10.99 -1.26 11.46
N ASP A 29 -10.92 -0.02 11.94
CA ASP A 29 -11.99 0.96 11.76
C ASP A 29 -12.13 1.45 10.31
N LEU A 30 -11.22 1.06 9.42
CA LEU A 30 -11.30 1.34 7.99
C LEU A 30 -11.97 0.20 7.19
N ALA A 31 -12.45 -0.84 7.86
CA ALA A 31 -13.08 -1.99 7.21
C ALA A 31 -14.25 -1.58 6.31
N LYS A 32 -15.10 -0.68 6.80
CA LYS A 32 -16.25 -0.18 6.04
C LYS A 32 -15.78 0.56 4.78
N PHE A 33 -14.73 1.34 4.88
CA PHE A 33 -14.16 2.06 3.74
C PHE A 33 -13.64 1.07 2.69
N ARG A 34 -12.94 0.01 3.12
CA ARG A 34 -12.46 -1.02 2.21
C ARG A 34 -13.62 -1.74 1.50
N LEU A 35 -14.70 -2.03 2.25
CA LEU A 35 -15.89 -2.66 1.66
C LEU A 35 -16.53 -1.76 0.60
N GLU A 36 -16.68 -0.49 0.89
CA GLU A 36 -17.23 0.48 -0.06
C GLU A 36 -16.37 0.58 -1.33
N ARG A 37 -15.05 0.56 -1.16
CA ARG A 37 -14.11 0.58 -2.29
C ARG A 37 -14.27 -0.67 -3.14
N ALA A 38 -14.36 -1.85 -2.51
CA ALA A 38 -14.56 -3.11 -3.22
C ALA A 38 -15.87 -3.12 -3.98
N ARG A 39 -16.94 -2.59 -3.38
CA ARG A 39 -18.24 -2.46 -4.04
C ARG A 39 -18.17 -1.55 -5.26
N ALA A 40 -17.49 -0.42 -5.14
CA ALA A 40 -17.32 0.51 -6.25
C ALA A 40 -16.60 -0.15 -7.42
N LEU A 41 -15.51 -0.88 -7.14
CA LEU A 41 -14.75 -1.60 -8.17
C LEU A 41 -15.61 -2.68 -8.83
N SER A 42 -16.40 -3.41 -8.04
CA SER A 42 -17.29 -4.46 -8.56
C SER A 42 -18.44 -3.87 -9.39
N ASN A 43 -19.05 -2.78 -8.91
CA ASN A 43 -20.20 -2.17 -9.56
C ASN A 43 -19.83 -1.41 -10.84
N ALA A 44 -18.55 -1.19 -11.10
CA ALA A 44 -18.09 -0.56 -12.33
C ALA A 44 -18.30 -1.47 -13.55
N GLU A 45 -18.41 -2.78 -13.34
CA GLU A 45 -18.69 -3.72 -14.43
C GLU A 45 -20.03 -3.39 -15.10
N GLY A 46 -20.03 -3.31 -16.43
CA GLY A 46 -21.24 -3.01 -17.18
C GLY A 46 -21.58 -1.52 -17.29
N ASN A 47 -20.86 -0.65 -16.57
CA ASN A 47 -21.05 0.80 -16.66
C ASN A 47 -19.74 1.44 -17.14
N LEU A 48 -19.60 1.59 -18.44
CA LEU A 48 -18.38 2.04 -19.08
C LEU A 48 -17.93 3.43 -18.59
N ARG A 49 -18.87 4.35 -18.41
CA ARG A 49 -18.57 5.71 -17.98
C ARG A 49 -18.00 5.72 -16.55
N PHE A 50 -18.64 5.00 -15.65
CA PHE A 50 -18.20 4.87 -14.26
C PHE A 50 -16.86 4.13 -14.19
N GLN A 51 -16.72 3.07 -14.99
CA GLN A 51 -15.48 2.29 -15.06
C GLN A 51 -14.30 3.15 -15.50
N LYS A 52 -14.48 4.01 -16.51
CA LYS A 52 -13.42 4.92 -16.97
C LYS A 52 -13.01 5.92 -15.89
N ALA A 53 -13.99 6.50 -15.18
CA ALA A 53 -13.72 7.45 -14.12
C ALA A 53 -12.95 6.79 -12.96
N LEU A 54 -13.40 5.61 -12.55
CA LEU A 54 -12.77 4.86 -11.47
C LEU A 54 -11.35 4.42 -11.84
N THR A 55 -11.15 3.97 -13.08
CA THR A 55 -9.84 3.58 -13.59
C THR A 55 -8.89 4.77 -13.59
N ALA A 56 -9.37 5.95 -14.01
CA ALA A 56 -8.55 7.16 -14.03
C ALA A 56 -8.05 7.52 -12.63
N GLU A 57 -8.91 7.43 -11.61
CA GLU A 57 -8.51 7.70 -10.22
C GLU A 57 -7.52 6.68 -9.71
N THR A 58 -7.76 5.41 -9.99
CA THR A 58 -6.87 4.32 -9.56
C THR A 58 -5.50 4.46 -10.21
N GLU A 59 -5.46 4.82 -11.50
CA GLU A 59 -4.20 5.04 -12.22
C GLU A 59 -3.40 6.19 -11.62
N LYS A 60 -4.05 7.28 -11.21
CA LYS A 60 -3.35 8.40 -10.56
C LYS A 60 -2.66 7.96 -9.28
N LEU A 61 -3.35 7.17 -8.46
CA LEU A 61 -2.76 6.65 -7.22
C LEU A 61 -1.60 5.71 -7.52
N THR A 62 -1.78 4.80 -8.47
CA THR A 62 -0.73 3.86 -8.87
C THR A 62 0.48 4.61 -9.40
N ASP A 63 0.28 5.61 -10.24
CA ASP A 63 1.36 6.43 -10.80
C ASP A 63 2.13 7.15 -9.69
N SER A 64 1.43 7.74 -8.72
CA SER A 64 2.06 8.43 -7.60
C SER A 64 2.90 7.48 -6.75
N LEU A 65 2.38 6.30 -6.46
CA LEU A 65 3.11 5.29 -5.68
C LEU A 65 4.30 4.74 -6.46
N GLU A 66 4.12 4.54 -7.76
CA GLU A 66 5.22 4.10 -8.62
C GLU A 66 6.37 5.11 -8.62
N ASP A 67 6.05 6.40 -8.73
CA ASP A 67 7.07 7.46 -8.72
C ASP A 67 7.82 7.49 -7.40
N LEU A 68 7.13 7.33 -6.28
CA LEU A 68 7.76 7.25 -4.96
C LEU A 68 8.69 6.04 -4.85
N CYS A 69 8.23 4.88 -5.31
CA CYS A 69 9.03 3.66 -5.29
C CYS A 69 10.27 3.79 -6.16
N ARG A 70 10.13 4.40 -7.34
CA ARG A 70 11.25 4.64 -8.25
C ARG A 70 12.29 5.54 -7.60
N GLU A 71 11.86 6.61 -6.95
CA GLU A 71 12.75 7.52 -6.25
C GLU A 71 13.51 6.82 -5.13
N VAL A 72 12.82 6.00 -4.34
CA VAL A 72 13.43 5.26 -3.23
C VAL A 72 14.43 4.21 -3.73
N ILE A 73 14.13 3.57 -4.86
CA ILE A 73 15.06 2.63 -5.52
C ILE A 73 16.29 3.38 -6.01
N GLU A 74 16.13 4.54 -6.64
CA GLU A 74 17.22 5.35 -7.14
C GLU A 74 18.14 5.84 -6.02
N LYS A 75 17.58 6.11 -4.85
CA LYS A 75 18.38 6.47 -3.65
C LYS A 75 19.14 5.27 -3.07
N GLY A 76 18.87 4.06 -3.54
CA GLY A 76 19.51 2.86 -3.03
C GLY A 76 18.91 2.34 -1.72
N TRP A 77 17.78 2.87 -1.28
CA TRP A 77 17.12 2.47 -0.03
C TRP A 77 16.25 1.23 -0.21
N PHE A 78 15.62 1.07 -1.38
CA PHE A 78 14.97 -0.16 -1.81
C PHE A 78 15.90 -0.94 -2.73
N ARG A 79 15.68 -2.24 -2.81
CA ARG A 79 16.45 -3.13 -3.68
C ARG A 79 16.26 -2.73 -5.14
N LYS A 80 17.35 -2.78 -5.89
CA LYS A 80 17.37 -2.40 -7.32
C LYS A 80 16.59 -3.35 -8.22
N ASP A 81 16.41 -4.59 -7.78
CA ASP A 81 15.73 -5.62 -8.57
C ASP A 81 14.20 -5.57 -8.45
N LEU A 82 13.67 -4.63 -7.66
CA LEU A 82 12.23 -4.47 -7.49
C LEU A 82 11.65 -3.62 -8.63
N HIS A 83 10.47 -4.01 -9.09
CA HIS A 83 9.75 -3.25 -10.12
C HIS A 83 8.87 -2.21 -9.43
N PRO A 84 9.08 -0.90 -9.67
CA PRO A 84 8.35 0.15 -8.94
C PRO A 84 6.84 0.06 -9.04
N ARG A 85 6.32 -0.20 -10.23
CA ARG A 85 4.87 -0.29 -10.41
C ARG A 85 4.30 -1.54 -9.77
N ALA A 86 5.04 -2.65 -9.77
CA ALA A 86 4.61 -3.87 -9.09
C ALA A 86 4.46 -3.64 -7.58
N ILE A 87 5.39 -2.89 -6.97
CA ILE A 87 5.28 -2.52 -5.55
C ILE A 87 4.03 -1.67 -5.33
N ALA A 88 3.80 -0.68 -6.18
CA ALA A 88 2.63 0.21 -6.08
C ALA A 88 1.31 -0.58 -6.13
N VAL A 89 1.21 -1.53 -7.05
CA VAL A 89 0.02 -2.40 -7.16
C VAL A 89 -0.09 -3.32 -5.95
N PHE A 90 1.02 -3.90 -5.49
CA PHE A 90 1.03 -4.80 -4.34
C PHE A 90 0.53 -4.09 -3.08
N ILE A 91 0.97 -2.85 -2.83
CA ILE A 91 0.53 -2.07 -1.67
C ILE A 91 -0.99 -1.87 -1.71
N GLN A 92 -1.53 -1.52 -2.85
CA GLN A 92 -2.97 -1.34 -3.01
C GLN A 92 -3.72 -2.66 -2.86
N ALA A 93 -3.17 -3.74 -3.42
CA ALA A 93 -3.80 -5.06 -3.40
C ALA A 93 -3.93 -5.60 -1.97
N TYR A 94 -2.86 -5.57 -1.17
CA TYR A 94 -2.97 -6.10 0.19
C TYR A 94 -3.80 -5.17 1.10
N THR A 95 -3.78 -3.87 0.84
CA THR A 95 -4.59 -2.91 1.60
C THR A 95 -6.08 -3.20 1.39
N LEU A 96 -6.51 -3.36 0.14
CA LEU A 96 -7.89 -3.70 -0.17
C LEU A 96 -8.20 -5.14 0.24
N GLY A 97 -7.25 -6.05 0.02
CA GLY A 97 -7.40 -7.48 0.31
C GLY A 97 -7.59 -7.80 1.78
N LYS A 98 -7.24 -6.88 2.68
CA LYS A 98 -7.52 -7.00 4.12
C LYS A 98 -8.99 -7.26 4.39
N LEU A 99 -9.87 -6.90 3.45
CA LEU A 99 -11.30 -7.15 3.50
C LEU A 99 -11.63 -8.64 3.74
N VAL A 100 -10.76 -9.55 3.30
CA VAL A 100 -10.90 -10.99 3.53
C VAL A 100 -11.05 -11.31 5.02
N ASP A 101 -10.38 -10.53 5.87
CA ASP A 101 -10.36 -10.75 7.32
C ASP A 101 -11.22 -9.76 8.10
N ASP A 102 -11.59 -8.62 7.51
CA ASP A 102 -12.23 -7.49 8.22
C ASP A 102 -13.50 -7.88 8.96
N PHE A 103 -14.28 -8.80 8.42
CA PHE A 103 -15.57 -9.21 9.01
C PHE A 103 -15.54 -10.62 9.58
N SER A 104 -14.35 -11.18 9.75
CA SER A 104 -14.17 -12.50 10.35
C SER A 104 -14.42 -12.43 11.86
N PRO A 105 -15.08 -13.45 12.46
CA PRO A 105 -15.18 -13.53 13.91
C PRO A 105 -13.84 -13.82 14.59
N ASN A 106 -12.86 -14.32 13.85
CA ASN A 106 -11.50 -14.60 14.32
C ASN A 106 -10.47 -13.71 13.63
N ARG A 107 -10.79 -12.44 13.55
CA ARG A 107 -9.98 -11.44 12.89
C ARG A 107 -8.57 -11.37 13.49
N VAL A 108 -7.54 -11.32 12.64
CA VAL A 108 -6.16 -11.15 13.08
C VAL A 108 -6.01 -9.79 13.77
N SER A 109 -5.18 -9.73 14.81
CA SER A 109 -4.95 -8.46 15.51
C SER A 109 -4.23 -7.47 14.61
N GLU A 110 -4.45 -6.17 14.86
CA GLU A 110 -3.74 -5.12 14.12
C GLU A 110 -2.24 -5.25 14.31
N GLU A 111 -1.80 -5.59 15.52
CA GLU A 111 -0.38 -5.80 15.81
C GLU A 111 0.25 -6.88 14.95
N ASP A 112 -0.39 -8.04 14.89
CA ASP A 112 0.16 -9.18 14.14
C ASP A 112 0.15 -8.91 12.64
N TRP A 113 -0.90 -8.28 12.14
CA TRP A 113 -1.00 -7.91 10.73
C TRP A 113 0.07 -6.89 10.35
N ASN A 114 0.22 -5.84 11.16
CA ASN A 114 1.20 -4.79 10.91
C ASN A 114 2.63 -5.33 11.01
N ALA A 115 2.88 -6.24 11.94
CA ALA A 115 4.19 -6.90 12.07
C ALA A 115 4.55 -7.69 10.81
N LEU A 116 3.56 -8.38 10.22
CA LEU A 116 3.80 -9.12 8.97
C LEU A 116 4.17 -8.17 7.83
N ILE A 117 3.42 -7.08 7.68
CA ILE A 117 3.70 -6.09 6.63
C ILE A 117 5.08 -5.46 6.84
N ASP A 118 5.38 -5.05 8.06
CA ASP A 118 6.69 -4.46 8.41
C ASP A 118 7.83 -5.43 8.13
N GLY A 119 7.61 -6.71 8.41
CA GLY A 119 8.59 -7.77 8.12
C GLY A 119 8.85 -7.91 6.62
N ILE A 120 7.80 -7.89 5.80
CA ILE A 120 7.93 -7.96 4.34
C ILE A 120 8.70 -6.74 3.83
N VAL A 121 8.30 -5.55 4.25
CA VAL A 121 8.95 -4.30 3.85
C VAL A 121 10.41 -4.29 4.29
N GLY A 122 10.67 -4.64 5.54
CA GLY A 122 12.02 -4.60 6.10
C GLY A 122 12.97 -5.65 5.54
N ASN A 123 12.45 -6.85 5.25
CA ASN A 123 13.29 -7.97 4.82
C ASN A 123 13.33 -8.15 3.32
N TYR A 124 12.35 -7.65 2.59
CA TYR A 124 12.27 -7.85 1.15
C TYR A 124 12.46 -6.57 0.35
N PHE A 125 11.83 -5.47 0.73
CA PHE A 125 11.90 -4.22 -0.05
C PHE A 125 13.14 -3.41 0.27
N LEU A 126 13.48 -3.27 1.56
CA LEU A 126 14.60 -2.45 1.96
C LEU A 126 15.93 -3.12 1.63
N ASN A 127 16.90 -2.28 1.30
CA ASN A 127 18.24 -2.74 0.96
C ASN A 127 19.03 -2.96 2.25
N ASP A 128 19.47 -4.21 2.48
CA ASP A 128 20.19 -4.61 3.71
C ASP A 128 21.55 -3.93 3.84
N SER A 129 22.13 -3.46 2.73
CA SER A 129 23.44 -2.80 2.75
C SER A 129 23.36 -1.37 3.31
N ASN A 130 22.18 -0.90 3.62
CA ASN A 130 21.94 0.42 4.22
C ASN A 130 21.46 0.26 5.66
#